data_1345518004db37e5dd4da054ba9c58fd
#
_entry.id   1345518004db37e5dd4da054ba9c58fd
#
_cell.length_a   1.000
_cell.length_b   1.000
_cell.length_c   1.000
_cell.angle_alpha   90.00
_cell.angle_beta   90.00
_cell.angle_gamma   90.00
#
_symmetry.space_group_name_H-M   'P 1'
#
loop_
_entity.id
_entity.type
_entity.pdbx_description
1 polymer ?
#
loop_
_entity_poly.entity_id
_entity_poly.type
_entity_poly.pdbx_seq_one_letter_code
_entity_poly.pdbx_strand_id
1 'polypeptide(L)'
;MKKIILFLVLCCFLELFLRTYFGFCDTVLMQQNSEYEYIAKPNQERFRFRSEINYNSLSMRSDEINSDAVIILGFGDSVLNGGVLTSNEDLATTQLSKSLTKKMNKPVQFLNISAGSWGPDNCFAYLLEKGDFNAKGIYLFVSSHDAYDTMNFEKIIDKSVSFPSKQYKIAIYELIDRYLLPRIITYEKELGINKKRGTEHFNRGFQSFVNYSKKYNIPLTIYLHAENVELENKSYNSQGQEIINFAKLNNIPIILELENGLNKTNFRDKIHLNESGQELMAKLVYENKIK
;
A
#
# COMPACT_ATOMS: atom_id res chain seq x y z
N MET A 1 42.70 24.09 12.00
CA MET A 1 42.77 23.00 10.98
C MET A 1 42.33 21.63 11.51
N LYS A 2 42.94 21.04 12.54
CA LYS A 2 42.60 19.70 13.03
C LYS A 2 41.11 19.52 13.38
N LYS A 3 40.45 20.47 14.04
CA LYS A 3 39.00 20.42 14.38
C LYS A 3 38.10 20.46 13.15
N ILE A 4 38.46 21.18 12.09
CA ILE A 4 37.71 21.25 10.83
C ILE A 4 37.84 19.92 10.10
N ILE A 5 39.02 19.35 10.04
CA ILE A 5 39.25 18.03 9.40
C ILE A 5 38.45 16.96 10.12
N LEU A 6 38.48 16.92 11.46
CA LEU A 6 37.68 15.98 12.25
C LEU A 6 36.19 16.12 11.97
N PHE A 7 35.65 17.36 11.92
CA PHE A 7 34.26 17.63 11.61
C PHE A 7 33.87 17.10 10.21
N LEU A 8 34.72 17.36 9.19
CA LEU A 8 34.46 16.84 7.83
C LEU A 8 34.45 15.31 7.78
N VAL A 9 35.40 14.68 8.49
CA VAL A 9 35.45 13.20 8.60
C VAL A 9 34.16 12.65 9.25
N LEU A 10 33.67 13.27 10.32
CA LEU A 10 32.42 12.88 10.96
C LEU A 10 31.21 13.07 10.05
N CYS A 11 31.15 14.16 9.29
CA CYS A 11 30.08 14.37 8.29
C CYS A 11 30.13 13.31 7.19
N CYS A 12 31.32 12.97 6.66
CA CYS A 12 31.44 11.91 5.66
C CYS A 12 31.01 10.54 6.22
N PHE A 13 31.40 10.23 7.46
CA PHE A 13 30.98 9.00 8.12
C PHE A 13 29.46 8.95 8.31
N LEU A 14 28.85 10.04 8.79
CA LEU A 14 27.39 10.13 8.96
C LEU A 14 26.65 9.99 7.61
N GLU A 15 27.13 10.68 6.57
CA GLU A 15 26.57 10.56 5.22
C GLU A 15 26.57 9.09 4.74
N LEU A 16 27.72 8.42 4.86
CA LEU A 16 27.86 7.03 4.45
C LEU A 16 26.96 6.10 5.29
N PHE A 17 26.93 6.28 6.60
CA PHE A 17 26.10 5.51 7.53
C PHE A 17 24.61 5.66 7.20
N LEU A 18 24.13 6.88 6.97
CA LEU A 18 22.73 7.12 6.59
C LEU A 18 22.37 6.41 5.29
N ARG A 19 23.26 6.41 4.30
CA ARG A 19 23.02 5.73 3.02
C ARG A 19 23.02 4.21 3.15
N THR A 20 24.05 3.67 3.79
CA THR A 20 24.24 2.21 3.79
C THR A 20 23.36 1.50 4.79
N TYR A 21 23.09 2.11 5.95
CA TYR A 21 22.30 1.46 7.00
C TYR A 21 20.81 1.77 6.92
N PHE A 22 20.45 3.02 6.61
CA PHE A 22 19.06 3.46 6.54
C PHE A 22 18.53 3.65 5.12
N GLY A 23 19.36 3.57 4.08
CA GLY A 23 18.94 3.76 2.70
C GLY A 23 18.48 5.19 2.39
N PHE A 24 19.11 6.20 3.02
CA PHE A 24 18.84 7.59 2.65
C PHE A 24 19.29 7.84 1.20
N CYS A 25 18.62 8.73 0.51
CA CYS A 25 18.75 8.98 -0.92
C CYS A 25 18.36 7.78 -1.81
N ASP A 26 17.65 6.80 -1.26
CA ASP A 26 17.13 5.63 -1.99
C ASP A 26 15.66 5.36 -1.65
N THR A 27 14.81 6.38 -1.75
CA THR A 27 13.37 6.27 -1.51
C THR A 27 12.63 5.79 -2.76
N VAL A 28 11.43 5.25 -2.58
CA VAL A 28 10.52 4.95 -3.69
C VAL A 28 10.13 6.26 -4.39
N LEU A 29 10.32 6.30 -5.70
CA LEU A 29 9.94 7.44 -6.53
C LEU A 29 8.55 7.22 -7.10
N MET A 30 7.78 8.30 -7.15
CA MET A 30 6.42 8.33 -7.64
C MET A 30 6.31 9.03 -8.99
N GLN A 31 5.28 8.71 -9.74
CA GLN A 31 4.91 9.39 -10.98
C GLN A 31 3.42 9.68 -11.01
N GLN A 32 3.04 10.74 -11.71
CA GLN A 32 1.63 11.06 -11.97
C GLN A 32 1.08 10.20 -13.08
N ASN A 33 -0.21 9.87 -13.00
CA ASN A 33 -0.96 9.19 -14.03
C ASN A 33 -2.28 9.93 -14.27
N SER A 34 -2.75 9.97 -15.52
CA SER A 34 -3.99 10.66 -15.92
C SER A 34 -5.25 9.90 -15.57
N GLU A 35 -5.16 8.57 -15.36
CA GLU A 35 -6.32 7.70 -15.15
C GLU A 35 -6.57 7.40 -13.65
N TYR A 36 -5.48 7.18 -12.89
CA TYR A 36 -5.54 6.80 -11.48
C TYR A 36 -4.65 7.67 -10.57
N GLU A 37 -4.47 8.94 -10.94
CA GLU A 37 -3.76 10.01 -10.23
C GLU A 37 -2.24 9.82 -10.15
N TYR A 38 -1.75 8.78 -9.52
CA TYR A 38 -0.32 8.53 -9.30
C TYR A 38 -0.05 7.08 -8.92
N ILE A 39 1.19 6.66 -9.11
CA ILE A 39 1.69 5.36 -8.69
C ILE A 39 3.22 5.44 -8.51
N ALA A 40 3.83 4.43 -7.88
CA ALA A 40 5.28 4.29 -7.89
C ALA A 40 5.81 4.18 -9.33
N LYS A 41 6.98 4.76 -9.62
CA LYS A 41 7.63 4.54 -10.93
C LYS A 41 7.90 3.05 -11.14
N PRO A 42 7.78 2.53 -12.36
CA PRO A 42 8.10 1.14 -12.64
C PRO A 42 9.60 0.85 -12.52
N ASN A 43 9.93 -0.44 -12.44
CA ASN A 43 11.31 -0.95 -12.45
C ASN A 43 12.18 -0.29 -11.37
N GLN A 44 11.71 -0.34 -10.12
CA GLN A 44 12.46 0.17 -8.99
C GLN A 44 12.88 -0.95 -8.04
N GLU A 45 14.16 -0.96 -7.70
CA GLU A 45 14.73 -1.68 -6.58
C GLU A 45 15.26 -0.66 -5.59
N ARG A 46 14.77 -0.66 -4.35
CA ARG A 46 15.09 0.33 -3.33
C ARG A 46 15.43 -0.37 -2.01
N PHE A 47 16.36 0.23 -1.30
CA PHE A 47 16.67 -0.16 0.07
C PHE A 47 16.36 1.03 1.00
N ARG A 48 15.40 0.86 1.89
CA ARG A 48 14.97 1.94 2.79
C ARG A 48 14.62 1.40 4.16
N PHE A 49 15.19 2.01 5.22
CA PHE A 49 14.99 1.60 6.61
C PHE A 49 15.16 0.10 6.83
N ARG A 50 16.17 -0.47 6.19
CA ARG A 50 16.51 -1.91 6.21
C ARG A 50 15.48 -2.81 5.53
N SER A 51 14.58 -2.25 4.75
CA SER A 51 13.61 -2.97 3.94
C SER A 51 14.01 -2.94 2.47
N GLU A 52 13.89 -4.08 1.80
CA GLU A 52 14.04 -4.22 0.35
C GLU A 52 12.69 -4.01 -0.32
N ILE A 53 12.63 -3.11 -1.28
CA ILE A 53 11.39 -2.63 -1.88
C ILE A 53 11.51 -2.71 -3.40
N ASN A 54 10.70 -3.55 -4.02
CA ASN A 54 10.71 -3.76 -5.45
C ASN A 54 9.36 -3.42 -6.08
N TYR A 55 9.41 -2.72 -7.22
CA TYR A 55 8.27 -2.48 -8.08
C TYR A 55 8.60 -2.97 -9.49
N ASN A 56 7.72 -3.78 -10.06
CA ASN A 56 7.90 -4.35 -11.39
C ASN A 56 7.69 -3.34 -12.53
N SER A 57 7.76 -3.82 -13.78
CA SER A 57 7.56 -3.00 -15.00
C SER A 57 6.17 -2.37 -15.10
N LEU A 58 5.18 -2.88 -14.37
CA LEU A 58 3.81 -2.38 -14.29
C LEU A 58 3.54 -1.55 -13.02
N SER A 59 4.59 -1.17 -12.29
CA SER A 59 4.48 -0.42 -11.02
C SER A 59 3.76 -1.17 -9.89
N MET A 60 3.59 -2.48 -10.01
CA MET A 60 3.08 -3.33 -8.94
C MET A 60 4.20 -3.61 -7.94
N ARG A 61 3.86 -3.67 -6.66
CA ARG A 61 4.80 -4.08 -5.62
C ARG A 61 4.92 -5.60 -5.55
N SER A 62 5.37 -6.18 -6.63
CA SER A 62 5.46 -7.61 -6.92
C SER A 62 6.60 -7.88 -7.88
N ASP A 63 6.98 -9.15 -8.00
CA ASP A 63 7.83 -9.60 -9.08
C ASP A 63 7.17 -9.39 -10.45
N GLU A 64 7.94 -9.53 -11.54
CA GLU A 64 7.39 -9.53 -12.89
C GLU A 64 6.37 -10.64 -13.07
N ILE A 65 5.36 -10.39 -13.92
CA ILE A 65 4.29 -11.36 -14.17
C ILE A 65 4.86 -12.59 -14.88
N ASN A 66 4.70 -13.73 -14.25
CA ASN A 66 5.01 -15.02 -14.86
C ASN A 66 3.79 -15.56 -15.63
N SER A 67 3.92 -15.73 -16.93
CA SER A 67 2.84 -16.24 -17.80
C SER A 67 2.32 -17.64 -17.42
N ASP A 68 3.15 -18.43 -16.74
CA ASP A 68 2.80 -19.79 -16.32
C ASP A 68 2.13 -19.83 -14.93
N ALA A 69 2.08 -18.71 -14.25
CA ALA A 69 1.47 -18.62 -12.93
C ALA A 69 -0.05 -18.45 -12.99
N VAL A 70 -0.72 -18.95 -11.96
CA VAL A 70 -2.09 -18.56 -11.65
C VAL A 70 -2.06 -17.16 -11.04
N ILE A 71 -2.69 -16.21 -11.70
CA ILE A 71 -2.72 -14.82 -11.27
C ILE A 71 -3.93 -14.54 -10.37
N ILE A 72 -3.69 -13.87 -9.25
CA ILE A 72 -4.69 -13.31 -8.35
C ILE A 72 -4.34 -11.84 -8.16
N LEU A 73 -5.32 -10.94 -8.28
CA LEU A 73 -5.11 -9.52 -8.15
C LEU A 73 -5.48 -9.04 -6.74
N GLY A 74 -4.54 -8.40 -6.06
CA GLY A 74 -4.77 -7.67 -4.82
C GLY A 74 -4.70 -6.17 -5.09
N PHE A 75 -5.81 -5.49 -4.95
CA PHE A 75 -5.91 -4.04 -5.06
C PHE A 75 -6.04 -3.42 -3.68
N GLY A 76 -5.40 -2.29 -3.44
CA GLY A 76 -5.51 -1.60 -2.16
C GLY A 76 -4.72 -0.31 -2.07
N ASP A 77 -4.69 0.23 -0.87
CA ASP A 77 -4.02 1.47 -0.49
C ASP A 77 -2.63 1.23 0.14
N SER A 78 -2.25 2.11 1.07
CA SER A 78 -0.99 2.02 1.81
C SER A 78 -0.89 0.81 2.75
N VAL A 79 -2.02 0.25 3.20
CA VAL A 79 -2.06 -0.91 4.09
C VAL A 79 -1.59 -2.15 3.35
N LEU A 80 -2.11 -2.39 2.14
CA LEU A 80 -1.66 -3.48 1.27
C LEU A 80 -0.25 -3.22 0.74
N ASN A 81 0.07 -1.95 0.41
CA ASN A 81 1.38 -1.55 -0.09
C ASN A 81 2.51 -1.84 0.90
N GLY A 82 2.26 -1.73 2.20
CA GLY A 82 3.26 -1.93 3.24
C GLY A 82 4.26 -0.76 3.40
N GLY A 83 4.27 0.23 2.49
CA GLY A 83 5.16 1.40 2.55
C GLY A 83 6.65 1.05 2.52
N VAL A 84 7.49 1.90 3.09
CA VAL A 84 8.96 1.74 3.09
C VAL A 84 9.51 1.02 4.34
N LEU A 85 8.66 0.55 5.22
CA LEU A 85 9.03 -0.13 6.46
C LEU A 85 8.71 -1.62 6.46
N THR A 86 8.25 -2.16 5.32
CA THR A 86 7.97 -3.58 5.13
C THR A 86 8.72 -4.04 3.88
N SER A 87 9.55 -5.07 3.99
CA SER A 87 10.21 -5.68 2.83
C SER A 87 9.22 -6.38 1.92
N ASN A 88 9.53 -6.51 0.63
CA ASN A 88 8.66 -7.25 -0.30
C ASN A 88 8.41 -8.69 0.16
N GLU A 89 9.39 -9.33 0.79
CA GLU A 89 9.27 -10.69 1.34
C GLU A 89 8.21 -10.81 2.44
N ASP A 90 8.01 -9.73 3.22
CA ASP A 90 7.11 -9.70 4.38
C ASP A 90 5.70 -9.23 4.03
N LEU A 91 5.45 -8.81 2.77
CA LEU A 91 4.12 -8.42 2.32
C LEU A 91 3.14 -9.61 2.32
N ALA A 92 1.92 -9.36 2.73
CA ALA A 92 0.85 -10.36 2.71
C ALA A 92 0.70 -11.03 1.34
N THR A 93 0.80 -10.27 0.26
CA THR A 93 0.70 -10.76 -1.12
C THR A 93 1.84 -11.69 -1.52
N THR A 94 3.07 -11.41 -1.07
CA THR A 94 4.22 -12.29 -1.30
C THR A 94 4.09 -13.59 -0.51
N GLN A 95 3.68 -13.50 0.77
CA GLN A 95 3.43 -14.66 1.61
C GLN A 95 2.30 -15.54 1.06
N LEU A 96 1.22 -14.92 0.54
CA LEU A 96 0.13 -15.62 -0.15
C LEU A 96 0.62 -16.32 -1.41
N SER A 97 1.43 -15.65 -2.24
CA SER A 97 2.00 -16.25 -3.45
C SER A 97 2.79 -17.52 -3.13
N LYS A 98 3.66 -17.46 -2.11
CA LYS A 98 4.44 -18.62 -1.64
C LYS A 98 3.56 -19.74 -1.09
N SER A 99 2.60 -19.41 -0.22
CA SER A 99 1.74 -20.40 0.43
C SER A 99 0.81 -21.08 -0.56
N LEU A 100 0.25 -20.33 -1.52
CA LEU A 100 -0.62 -20.86 -2.57
C LEU A 100 0.15 -21.70 -3.60
N THR A 101 1.35 -21.27 -3.99
CA THR A 101 2.25 -22.06 -4.84
C THR A 101 2.50 -23.44 -4.21
N LYS A 102 2.83 -23.47 -2.92
CA LYS A 102 3.03 -24.72 -2.19
C LYS A 102 1.76 -25.57 -2.14
N LYS A 103 0.60 -24.97 -1.85
CA LYS A 103 -0.69 -25.68 -1.75
C LYS A 103 -1.14 -26.26 -3.08
N MET A 104 -0.99 -25.50 -4.16
CA MET A 104 -1.47 -25.88 -5.49
C MET A 104 -0.46 -26.68 -6.31
N ASN A 105 0.76 -26.82 -5.82
CA ASN A 105 1.90 -27.44 -6.52
C ASN A 105 2.11 -26.89 -7.95
N LYS A 106 1.87 -25.59 -8.13
CA LYS A 106 2.08 -24.85 -9.38
C LYS A 106 2.31 -23.37 -9.05
N PRO A 107 3.01 -22.60 -9.90
CA PRO A 107 3.24 -21.19 -9.67
C PRO A 107 1.92 -20.42 -9.46
N VAL A 108 1.85 -19.63 -8.39
CA VAL A 108 0.75 -18.70 -8.11
C VAL A 108 1.37 -17.35 -7.79
N GLN A 109 0.85 -16.30 -8.41
CA GLN A 109 1.22 -14.92 -8.08
C GLN A 109 -0.01 -14.16 -7.58
N PHE A 110 0.08 -13.68 -6.36
CA PHE A 110 -0.86 -12.72 -5.78
C PHE A 110 -0.26 -11.33 -5.97
N LEU A 111 -0.69 -10.63 -7.02
CA LEU A 111 -0.10 -9.35 -7.42
C LEU A 111 -0.55 -8.22 -6.50
N ASN A 112 0.40 -7.42 -6.01
CA ASN A 112 0.16 -6.26 -5.16
C ASN A 112 0.03 -5.00 -6.02
N ILE A 113 -1.19 -4.55 -6.25
CA ILE A 113 -1.53 -3.37 -7.05
C ILE A 113 -2.04 -2.30 -6.10
N SER A 114 -1.14 -1.46 -5.62
CA SER A 114 -1.46 -0.52 -4.55
C SER A 114 -0.61 0.74 -4.58
N ALA A 115 -1.17 1.82 -4.07
CA ALA A 115 -0.42 3.03 -3.76
C ALA A 115 -1.00 3.71 -2.51
N GLY A 116 -0.19 4.50 -1.82
CA GLY A 116 -0.64 5.22 -0.64
C GLY A 116 -1.86 6.11 -0.94
N SER A 117 -2.89 6.04 -0.11
CA SER A 117 -4.13 6.81 -0.24
C SER A 117 -4.90 6.57 -1.56
N TRP A 118 -4.80 5.41 -2.16
CA TRP A 118 -5.69 4.99 -3.23
C TRP A 118 -7.02 4.53 -2.67
N GLY A 119 -8.12 4.99 -3.28
CA GLY A 119 -9.45 4.43 -3.07
C GLY A 119 -9.79 3.35 -4.10
N PRO A 120 -10.95 2.70 -3.96
CA PRO A 120 -11.41 1.68 -4.91
C PRO A 120 -11.54 2.16 -6.36
N ASP A 121 -11.80 3.43 -6.59
CA ASP A 121 -11.87 4.02 -7.93
C ASP A 121 -10.49 4.16 -8.59
N ASN A 122 -9.43 4.51 -7.85
CA ASN A 122 -8.04 4.44 -8.33
C ASN A 122 -7.68 3.01 -8.75
N CYS A 123 -7.97 2.05 -7.87
CA CYS A 123 -7.73 0.63 -8.11
C CYS A 123 -8.44 0.13 -9.37
N PHE A 124 -9.69 0.53 -9.55
CA PHE A 124 -10.48 0.15 -10.72
C PHE A 124 -9.96 0.81 -12.01
N ALA A 125 -9.56 2.07 -11.96
CA ALA A 125 -8.96 2.75 -13.10
C ALA A 125 -7.66 2.08 -13.55
N TYR A 126 -6.81 1.62 -12.61
CA TYR A 126 -5.64 0.82 -12.92
C TYR A 126 -6.02 -0.50 -13.62
N LEU A 127 -7.03 -1.21 -13.10
CA LEU A 127 -7.53 -2.45 -13.70
C LEU A 127 -7.99 -2.23 -15.15
N LEU A 128 -8.67 -1.12 -15.44
CA LEU A 128 -9.12 -0.80 -16.80
C LEU A 128 -7.96 -0.47 -17.73
N GLU A 129 -6.92 0.24 -17.26
CA GLU A 129 -5.78 0.62 -18.08
C GLU A 129 -4.85 -0.59 -18.36
N LYS A 130 -4.58 -1.41 -17.35
CA LYS A 130 -3.56 -2.48 -17.45
C LYS A 130 -4.14 -3.87 -17.75
N GLY A 131 -5.45 -4.07 -17.52
CA GLY A 131 -6.12 -5.35 -17.72
C GLY A 131 -6.06 -6.25 -16.49
N ASP A 132 -6.69 -7.42 -16.61
CA ASP A 132 -6.84 -8.39 -15.52
C ASP A 132 -5.83 -9.54 -15.55
N PHE A 133 -4.95 -9.58 -16.54
CA PHE A 133 -3.90 -10.61 -16.70
C PHE A 133 -4.43 -12.06 -16.65
N ASN A 134 -5.68 -12.29 -17.07
CA ASN A 134 -6.40 -13.57 -16.96
C ASN A 134 -6.52 -14.10 -15.54
N ALA A 135 -6.66 -13.20 -14.57
CA ALA A 135 -6.71 -13.50 -13.15
C ALA A 135 -7.85 -14.46 -12.80
N LYS A 136 -7.62 -15.28 -11.77
CA LYS A 136 -8.58 -16.25 -11.23
C LYS A 136 -9.33 -15.73 -10.00
N GLY A 137 -9.01 -14.53 -9.55
CA GLY A 137 -9.67 -13.84 -8.44
C GLY A 137 -9.18 -12.42 -8.27
N ILE A 138 -10.05 -11.58 -7.73
CA ILE A 138 -9.78 -10.20 -7.36
C ILE A 138 -10.04 -10.04 -5.86
N TYR A 139 -9.07 -9.50 -5.15
CA TYR A 139 -9.21 -9.10 -3.76
C TYR A 139 -9.07 -7.58 -3.67
N LEU A 140 -10.07 -6.93 -3.10
CA LEU A 140 -10.07 -5.49 -2.84
C LEU A 140 -9.84 -5.28 -1.35
N PHE A 141 -8.64 -4.84 -0.99
CA PHE A 141 -8.24 -4.51 0.37
C PHE A 141 -8.57 -3.05 0.64
N VAL A 142 -9.41 -2.81 1.61
CA VAL A 142 -9.92 -1.48 1.94
C VAL A 142 -9.95 -1.26 3.43
N SER A 143 -9.86 0.00 3.84
CA SER A 143 -10.14 0.48 5.18
C SER A 143 -11.50 1.18 5.22
N SER A 144 -12.04 1.46 6.41
CA SER A 144 -13.36 2.08 6.53
C SER A 144 -13.49 3.41 5.78
N HIS A 145 -12.43 4.23 5.77
CA HIS A 145 -12.45 5.54 5.10
C HIS A 145 -12.55 5.45 3.58
N ASP A 146 -12.19 4.32 2.96
CA ASP A 146 -12.30 4.10 1.52
C ASP A 146 -13.75 4.09 1.01
N ALA A 147 -14.72 3.98 1.92
CA ALA A 147 -16.13 4.16 1.57
C ALA A 147 -16.39 5.49 0.85
N TYR A 148 -15.61 6.51 1.16
CA TYR A 148 -15.79 7.88 0.64
C TYR A 148 -14.51 8.51 0.07
N ASP A 149 -13.37 7.83 0.18
CA ASP A 149 -12.13 8.32 -0.43
C ASP A 149 -12.20 8.14 -1.95
N THR A 150 -12.13 9.23 -2.70
CA THR A 150 -12.28 9.24 -4.17
C THR A 150 -11.17 10.03 -4.84
N MET A 151 -10.85 9.68 -6.07
CA MET A 151 -9.93 10.43 -6.91
C MET A 151 -10.34 11.90 -7.03
N ASN A 152 -9.37 12.80 -6.93
CA ASN A 152 -9.57 14.24 -7.12
C ASN A 152 -8.56 14.88 -8.08
N PHE A 153 -7.58 14.10 -8.55
CA PHE A 153 -6.51 14.51 -9.48
C PHE A 153 -5.69 15.71 -9.00
N GLU A 154 -5.63 15.95 -7.70
CA GLU A 154 -4.72 16.94 -7.14
C GLU A 154 -3.26 16.54 -7.36
N LYS A 155 -2.43 17.53 -7.73
CA LYS A 155 -1.00 17.31 -7.89
C LYS A 155 -0.35 17.15 -6.53
N ILE A 156 -0.06 15.91 -6.11
CA ILE A 156 0.62 15.60 -4.85
C ILE A 156 2.11 15.28 -5.04
N ILE A 157 2.52 14.90 -6.24
CA ILE A 157 3.92 14.59 -6.56
C ILE A 157 4.79 15.82 -6.28
N ASP A 158 5.88 15.62 -5.52
CA ASP A 158 6.81 16.66 -5.04
C ASP A 158 6.18 17.74 -4.12
N LYS A 159 4.89 17.67 -3.83
CA LYS A 159 4.25 18.52 -2.80
C LYS A 159 4.32 17.90 -1.42
N SER A 160 4.27 16.59 -1.35
CA SER A 160 4.44 15.83 -0.13
C SER A 160 5.75 15.04 -0.16
N VAL A 161 6.42 15.00 0.99
CA VAL A 161 7.64 14.18 1.17
C VAL A 161 7.40 12.68 0.96
N SER A 162 6.15 12.24 1.06
CA SER A 162 5.76 10.85 0.81
C SER A 162 5.64 10.49 -0.67
N PHE A 163 5.58 11.50 -1.56
CA PHE A 163 5.39 11.31 -3.01
C PHE A 163 6.50 12.00 -3.83
N PRO A 164 7.78 11.66 -3.61
CA PRO A 164 8.89 12.30 -4.32
C PRO A 164 9.03 11.77 -5.76
N SER A 165 9.31 12.64 -6.71
CA SER A 165 9.69 12.25 -8.07
C SER A 165 11.18 12.06 -8.28
N LYS A 166 12.02 12.52 -7.32
CA LYS A 166 13.47 12.53 -7.39
C LYS A 166 14.10 12.16 -6.05
N GLN A 167 15.30 11.57 -6.11
CA GLN A 167 16.10 11.28 -4.93
C GLN A 167 16.75 12.55 -4.38
N TYR A 168 16.93 12.59 -3.07
CA TYR A 168 17.89 13.50 -2.47
C TYR A 168 19.32 13.14 -2.91
N LYS A 169 20.17 14.15 -3.06
CA LYS A 169 21.58 13.94 -3.43
C LYS A 169 22.49 13.76 -2.21
N ILE A 170 22.08 14.25 -1.05
CA ILE A 170 22.86 14.25 0.20
C ILE A 170 21.96 13.70 1.31
N ALA A 171 22.41 12.63 1.98
CA ALA A 171 21.63 11.94 3.00
C ALA A 171 21.46 12.79 4.28
N ILE A 172 22.47 13.54 4.66
CA ILE A 172 22.38 14.49 5.79
C ILE A 172 21.31 15.56 5.50
N TYR A 173 21.26 16.05 4.25
CA TYR A 173 20.23 17.02 3.88
C TYR A 173 18.83 16.39 3.92
N GLU A 174 18.66 15.17 3.42
CA GLU A 174 17.40 14.44 3.54
C GLU A 174 16.98 14.23 5.01
N LEU A 175 17.93 13.89 5.88
CA LEU A 175 17.68 13.74 7.31
C LEU A 175 17.14 15.04 7.93
N ILE A 176 17.77 16.15 7.61
CA ILE A 176 17.35 17.47 8.12
C ILE A 176 15.99 17.86 7.57
N ASP A 177 15.81 17.81 6.25
CA ASP A 177 14.63 18.33 5.55
C ASP A 177 13.36 17.49 5.86
N ARG A 178 13.48 16.17 5.84
CA ARG A 178 12.31 15.27 6.03
C ARG A 178 11.99 14.93 7.48
N TYR A 179 12.98 14.91 8.36
CA TYR A 179 12.80 14.33 9.70
C TYR A 179 13.07 15.28 10.85
N LEU A 180 14.01 16.24 10.70
CA LEU A 180 14.35 17.17 11.78
C LEU A 180 13.58 18.47 11.69
N LEU A 181 13.57 19.13 10.53
CA LEU A 181 12.88 20.41 10.35
C LEU A 181 11.39 20.34 10.69
N PRO A 182 10.61 19.32 10.28
CA PRO A 182 9.20 19.24 10.64
C PRO A 182 8.95 19.09 12.14
N ARG A 183 9.94 18.64 12.92
CA ARG A 183 9.84 18.51 14.38
C ARG A 183 10.23 19.77 15.13
N ILE A 184 11.08 20.62 14.54
CA ILE A 184 11.61 21.84 15.18
C ILE A 184 10.76 23.04 14.80
N ILE A 185 10.41 23.13 13.53
CA ILE A 185 9.53 24.16 13.02
C ILE A 185 8.16 23.51 12.98
N THR A 186 7.28 23.87 13.93
CA THR A 186 5.85 23.65 13.84
C THR A 186 5.31 24.50 12.70
N TYR A 187 5.80 24.25 11.50
CA TYR A 187 5.18 24.70 10.30
C TYR A 187 3.98 23.74 10.15
N GLU A 188 2.78 24.24 10.41
CA GLU A 188 1.55 23.69 9.87
C GLU A 188 1.62 23.74 8.34
N LYS A 189 2.57 23.08 7.77
CA LYS A 189 2.45 22.53 6.44
C LYS A 189 1.48 21.40 6.66
N GLU A 190 0.18 21.74 6.75
CA GLU A 190 -0.85 20.78 6.44
C GLU A 190 -0.34 20.03 5.24
N LEU A 191 0.15 18.83 5.49
CA LEU A 191 0.33 17.86 4.45
C LEU A 191 -1.02 17.87 3.75
N GLY A 192 -1.10 18.35 2.51
CA GLY A 192 -2.36 18.52 1.78
C GLY A 192 -3.14 17.23 1.56
N ILE A 193 -2.71 16.15 2.19
CA ILE A 193 -3.34 14.83 2.32
C ILE A 193 -4.51 14.86 3.32
N ASN A 194 -4.59 15.85 4.24
CA ASN A 194 -5.68 15.99 5.22
C ASN A 194 -6.84 16.89 4.78
N LYS A 195 -6.84 17.45 3.58
CA LYS A 195 -8.08 17.92 2.99
C LYS A 195 -8.90 16.67 2.66
N LYS A 196 -10.06 16.55 3.32
CA LYS A 196 -11.08 15.55 3.05
C LYS A 196 -11.05 15.13 1.58
N ARG A 197 -10.42 13.99 1.27
CA ARG A 197 -10.54 13.34 -0.03
C ARG A 197 -11.96 12.80 -0.23
N GLY A 198 -12.77 12.80 0.83
CA GLY A 198 -14.10 12.25 0.81
C GLY A 198 -15.10 13.11 0.05
N THR A 199 -15.88 12.48 -0.81
CA THR A 199 -17.12 13.01 -1.36
C THR A 199 -18.28 12.69 -0.41
N GLU A 200 -19.47 13.30 -0.65
CA GLU A 200 -20.70 12.93 0.07
C GLU A 200 -21.28 11.59 -0.42
N HIS A 201 -20.64 10.93 -1.39
CA HIS A 201 -21.15 9.73 -2.04
C HIS A 201 -20.20 8.56 -1.85
N PHE A 202 -20.78 7.40 -1.59
CA PHE A 202 -20.05 6.12 -1.51
C PHE A 202 -19.20 5.89 -2.78
N ASN A 203 -17.96 5.45 -2.60
CA ASN A 203 -16.98 5.34 -3.68
C ASN A 203 -17.49 4.39 -4.79
N ARG A 204 -17.57 4.93 -6.01
CA ARG A 204 -18.11 4.21 -7.17
C ARG A 204 -17.25 3.02 -7.61
N GLY A 205 -15.98 3.00 -7.23
CA GLY A 205 -15.06 1.90 -7.53
C GLY A 205 -15.57 0.56 -7.02
N PHE A 206 -16.22 0.51 -5.85
CA PHE A 206 -16.84 -0.71 -5.35
C PHE A 206 -17.84 -1.32 -6.34
N GLN A 207 -18.78 -0.52 -6.82
CA GLN A 207 -19.78 -1.01 -7.78
C GLN A 207 -19.15 -1.39 -9.12
N SER A 208 -18.10 -0.65 -9.52
CA SER A 208 -17.35 -0.93 -10.74
C SER A 208 -16.66 -2.31 -10.69
N PHE A 209 -16.03 -2.66 -9.56
CA PHE A 209 -15.46 -3.99 -9.34
C PHE A 209 -16.53 -5.09 -9.36
N VAL A 210 -17.70 -4.87 -8.75
CA VAL A 210 -18.82 -5.82 -8.79
C VAL A 210 -19.27 -6.07 -10.22
N ASN A 211 -19.46 -5.01 -11.00
CA ASN A 211 -19.88 -5.11 -12.39
C ASN A 211 -18.84 -5.83 -13.25
N TYR A 212 -17.56 -5.53 -13.04
CA TYR A 212 -16.45 -6.18 -13.73
C TYR A 212 -16.37 -7.67 -13.40
N SER A 213 -16.41 -8.01 -12.13
CA SER A 213 -16.44 -9.39 -11.63
C SER A 213 -17.55 -10.21 -12.28
N LYS A 214 -18.76 -9.68 -12.31
CA LYS A 214 -19.91 -10.34 -12.96
C LYS A 214 -19.75 -10.47 -14.47
N LYS A 215 -19.29 -9.40 -15.13
CA LYS A 215 -19.12 -9.38 -16.60
C LYS A 215 -18.09 -10.39 -17.10
N TYR A 216 -16.97 -10.49 -16.39
CA TYR A 216 -15.86 -11.36 -16.80
C TYR A 216 -15.79 -12.68 -16.02
N ASN A 217 -16.77 -12.93 -15.12
CA ASN A 217 -16.82 -14.11 -14.28
C ASN A 217 -15.52 -14.36 -13.48
N ILE A 218 -14.96 -13.27 -12.92
CA ILE A 218 -13.78 -13.30 -12.04
C ILE A 218 -14.26 -13.08 -10.61
N PRO A 219 -14.10 -14.04 -9.68
CA PRO A 219 -14.53 -13.89 -8.30
C PRO A 219 -13.93 -12.64 -7.63
N LEU A 220 -14.77 -11.86 -6.94
CA LEU A 220 -14.37 -10.69 -6.15
C LEU A 220 -14.55 -11.00 -4.67
N THR A 221 -13.55 -10.65 -3.86
CA THR A 221 -13.62 -10.68 -2.39
C THR A 221 -13.17 -9.32 -1.86
N ILE A 222 -13.86 -8.79 -0.87
CA ILE A 222 -13.44 -7.59 -0.14
C ILE A 222 -12.73 -8.04 1.13
N TYR A 223 -11.58 -7.42 1.43
CA TYR A 223 -10.91 -7.52 2.70
C TYR A 223 -11.04 -6.16 3.41
N LEU A 224 -11.73 -6.13 4.54
CA LEU A 224 -11.91 -4.89 5.31
C LEU A 224 -10.94 -4.86 6.47
N HIS A 225 -9.92 -4.01 6.34
CA HIS A 225 -8.96 -3.67 7.37
C HIS A 225 -9.60 -2.75 8.41
N ALA A 226 -9.27 -2.96 9.69
CA ALA A 226 -9.71 -2.10 10.77
C ALA A 226 -8.57 -1.20 11.24
N GLU A 227 -8.88 0.08 11.45
CA GLU A 227 -7.97 1.02 12.06
C GLU A 227 -7.83 0.78 13.58
N ASN A 228 -6.77 1.28 14.20
CA ASN A 228 -6.53 1.08 15.63
C ASN A 228 -7.68 1.61 16.51
N VAL A 229 -8.35 2.69 16.10
CA VAL A 229 -9.53 3.23 16.80
C VAL A 229 -10.73 2.27 16.75
N GLU A 230 -10.89 1.55 15.63
CA GLU A 230 -11.96 0.55 15.47
C GLU A 230 -11.65 -0.70 16.29
N LEU A 231 -10.37 -1.07 16.37
CA LEU A 231 -9.91 -2.15 17.26
C LEU A 231 -10.20 -1.80 18.74
N GLU A 232 -9.94 -0.56 19.17
CA GLU A 232 -10.24 -0.09 20.54
C GLU A 232 -11.73 -0.12 20.83
N ASN A 233 -12.56 0.29 19.88
CA ASN A 233 -14.01 0.29 19.97
C ASN A 233 -14.64 -1.08 19.73
N LYS A 234 -13.86 -2.07 19.28
CA LYS A 234 -14.32 -3.42 18.90
C LYS A 234 -15.46 -3.40 17.87
N SER A 235 -15.45 -2.40 17.01
CA SER A 235 -16.49 -2.22 15.98
C SER A 235 -15.97 -1.35 14.84
N TYR A 236 -16.32 -1.71 13.62
CA TYR A 236 -16.14 -0.82 12.47
C TYR A 236 -16.99 0.44 12.64
N ASN A 237 -16.49 1.58 12.21
CA ASN A 237 -17.21 2.85 12.20
C ASN A 237 -18.36 2.84 11.16
N SER A 238 -19.11 3.94 11.03
CA SER A 238 -20.24 4.01 10.10
C SER A 238 -19.85 3.74 8.64
N GLN A 239 -18.67 4.18 8.21
CA GLN A 239 -18.16 3.97 6.86
C GLN A 239 -17.81 2.49 6.62
N GLY A 240 -17.17 1.83 7.57
CA GLY A 240 -16.91 0.39 7.51
C GLY A 240 -18.20 -0.44 7.52
N GLN A 241 -19.21 -0.02 8.29
CA GLN A 241 -20.53 -0.66 8.25
C GLN A 241 -21.21 -0.51 6.89
N GLU A 242 -21.04 0.61 6.19
CA GLU A 242 -21.55 0.77 4.83
C GLU A 242 -20.86 -0.16 3.84
N ILE A 243 -19.54 -0.35 3.94
CA ILE A 243 -18.82 -1.35 3.11
C ILE A 243 -19.36 -2.76 3.38
N ILE A 244 -19.57 -3.13 4.66
CA ILE A 244 -20.15 -4.43 5.04
C ILE A 244 -21.55 -4.61 4.44
N ASN A 245 -22.39 -3.59 4.55
CA ASN A 245 -23.75 -3.62 3.98
C ASN A 245 -23.71 -3.69 2.45
N PHE A 246 -22.84 -2.94 1.80
CA PHE A 246 -22.62 -3.02 0.35
C PHE A 246 -22.23 -4.44 -0.09
N ALA A 247 -21.28 -5.07 0.60
CA ALA A 247 -20.85 -6.43 0.30
C ALA A 247 -22.02 -7.44 0.43
N LYS A 248 -22.82 -7.35 1.51
CA LYS A 248 -24.00 -8.18 1.73
C LYS A 248 -25.04 -8.00 0.62
N LEU A 249 -25.38 -6.76 0.27
CA LEU A 249 -26.39 -6.46 -0.76
C LEU A 249 -25.99 -6.97 -2.14
N ASN A 250 -24.69 -7.01 -2.44
CA ASN A 250 -24.17 -7.49 -3.72
C ASN A 250 -23.77 -8.98 -3.72
N ASN A 251 -23.92 -9.69 -2.59
CA ASN A 251 -23.48 -11.07 -2.38
C ASN A 251 -21.97 -11.24 -2.62
N ILE A 252 -21.13 -10.27 -2.19
CA ILE A 252 -19.70 -10.32 -2.27
C ILE A 252 -19.15 -10.87 -0.96
N PRO A 253 -18.29 -11.91 -0.98
CA PRO A 253 -17.55 -12.35 0.19
C PRO A 253 -16.76 -11.20 0.81
N ILE A 254 -16.83 -11.06 2.14
CA ILE A 254 -16.06 -10.07 2.88
C ILE A 254 -15.30 -10.72 4.03
N ILE A 255 -14.04 -10.41 4.15
CA ILE A 255 -13.16 -10.82 5.25
C ILE A 255 -13.06 -9.63 6.20
N LEU A 256 -13.50 -9.83 7.44
CA LEU A 256 -13.50 -8.79 8.48
C LEU A 256 -12.29 -9.01 9.39
N GLU A 257 -11.23 -8.23 9.21
CA GLU A 257 -9.98 -8.40 9.96
C GLU A 257 -10.18 -8.21 11.46
N LEU A 258 -11.00 -7.24 11.86
CA LEU A 258 -11.31 -6.93 13.26
C LEU A 258 -11.83 -8.14 14.04
N GLU A 259 -12.63 -8.98 13.38
CA GLU A 259 -13.28 -10.14 14.00
C GLU A 259 -12.36 -11.38 14.02
N ASN A 260 -11.20 -11.31 13.36
CA ASN A 260 -10.37 -12.47 13.07
C ASN A 260 -8.93 -12.36 13.62
N GLY A 261 -8.79 -11.79 14.82
CA GLY A 261 -7.53 -11.87 15.57
C GLY A 261 -6.62 -10.65 15.47
N LEU A 262 -7.05 -9.58 14.80
CA LEU A 262 -6.32 -8.31 14.81
C LEU A 262 -6.15 -7.80 16.24
N ASN A 263 -4.95 -7.32 16.55
CA ASN A 263 -4.63 -6.77 17.87
C ASN A 263 -3.59 -5.65 17.75
N LYS A 264 -3.34 -4.92 18.85
CA LYS A 264 -2.44 -3.74 18.85
C LYS A 264 -1.02 -4.06 18.40
N THR A 265 -0.54 -5.27 18.60
CA THR A 265 0.82 -5.66 18.20
C THR A 265 0.99 -5.86 16.70
N ASN A 266 -0.09 -5.89 15.93
CA ASN A 266 -0.07 -5.99 14.48
C ASN A 266 0.14 -4.63 13.78
N PHE A 267 0.03 -3.53 14.53
CA PHE A 267 0.18 -2.18 13.98
C PHE A 267 1.59 -1.63 14.22
N ARG A 268 2.06 -0.81 13.29
CA ARG A 268 3.22 0.06 13.47
C ARG A 268 2.83 1.52 13.75
N ASP A 269 1.61 1.91 13.40
CA ASP A 269 1.02 3.22 13.68
C ASP A 269 -0.51 3.09 13.81
N LYS A 270 -1.28 4.15 13.53
CA LYS A 270 -2.74 4.17 13.72
C LYS A 270 -3.50 3.27 12.73
N ILE A 271 -2.93 2.97 11.57
CA ILE A 271 -3.59 2.25 10.49
C ILE A 271 -2.69 1.20 9.83
N HIS A 272 -1.39 1.49 9.67
CA HIS A 272 -0.52 0.60 8.93
C HIS A 272 -0.10 -0.61 9.75
N LEU A 273 -0.09 -1.75 9.09
CA LEU A 273 0.36 -3.02 9.66
C LEU A 273 1.90 -3.10 9.67
N ASN A 274 2.44 -3.76 10.68
CA ASN A 274 3.81 -4.24 10.71
C ASN A 274 3.91 -5.65 10.09
N GLU A 275 5.06 -6.30 10.18
CA GLU A 275 5.28 -7.65 9.64
C GLU A 275 4.26 -8.67 10.16
N SER A 276 3.98 -8.69 11.48
CA SER A 276 2.99 -9.61 12.06
C SER A 276 1.56 -9.31 11.61
N GLY A 277 1.24 -8.05 11.29
CA GLY A 277 -0.04 -7.67 10.71
C GLY A 277 -0.16 -8.11 9.25
N GLN A 278 0.91 -7.99 8.47
CA GLN A 278 0.95 -8.53 7.10
C GLN A 278 0.80 -10.08 7.09
N GLU A 279 1.42 -10.76 8.05
CA GLU A 279 1.26 -12.20 8.23
C GLU A 279 -0.19 -12.57 8.57
N LEU A 280 -0.84 -11.84 9.49
CA LEU A 280 -2.25 -12.03 9.81
C LEU A 280 -3.13 -11.84 8.57
N MET A 281 -2.94 -10.77 7.81
CA MET A 281 -3.66 -10.51 6.56
C MET A 281 -3.50 -11.67 5.58
N ALA A 282 -2.29 -12.15 5.37
CA ALA A 282 -2.01 -13.29 4.50
C ALA A 282 -2.75 -14.56 4.99
N LYS A 283 -2.70 -14.85 6.29
CA LYS A 283 -3.38 -15.97 6.91
C LYS A 283 -4.89 -15.91 6.70
N LEU A 284 -5.51 -14.77 6.96
CA LEU A 284 -6.97 -14.61 6.82
C LEU A 284 -7.45 -14.80 5.38
N VAL A 285 -6.71 -14.27 4.41
CA VAL A 285 -7.02 -14.49 2.99
C VAL A 285 -6.86 -15.96 2.62
N TYR A 286 -5.79 -16.62 3.09
CA TYR A 286 -5.52 -18.02 2.81
C TYR A 286 -6.59 -18.96 3.41
N GLU A 287 -7.08 -18.69 4.62
CA GLU A 287 -8.08 -19.50 5.33
C GLU A 287 -9.50 -19.29 4.77
N ASN A 288 -9.84 -18.11 4.27
CA ASN A 288 -11.14 -17.80 3.68
C ASN A 288 -11.39 -18.41 2.30
N LYS A 289 -10.58 -19.40 1.92
CA LYS A 289 -10.72 -20.27 0.74
C LYS A 289 -10.75 -19.48 -0.57
N ILE A 290 -9.59 -19.37 -1.15
CA ILE A 290 -9.50 -19.32 -2.62
C ILE A 290 -10.09 -20.63 -3.13
N LYS A 291 -11.38 -20.60 -3.48
CA LYS A 291 -12.12 -21.72 -4.07
C LYS A 291 -11.72 -21.93 -5.51
#